data_2529829a08563873f3a12cb206c648c4
#
_entry.id   2529829a08563873f3a12cb206c648c4
#
_cell.length_a   1.000
_cell.length_b   1.000
_cell.length_c   1.000
_cell.angle_alpha   90.00
_cell.angle_beta   90.00
_cell.angle_gamma   90.00
#
_symmetry.space_group_name_H-M   'P 1'
#
loop_
_entity.id
_entity.type
_entity.pdbx_description
1 polymer ?
#
loop_
_entity_poly.entity_id
_entity_poly.type
_entity_poly.pdbx_seq_one_letter_code
_entity_poly.pdbx_strand_id
1 'polypeptide(L)'
;MTDNSLKILLVDDDPDILELLEYNLSKEGFLTKTAENGKVAIEIAESFMPDMILMDVMMPIMDGIEAGRLIKQHKSLKNIYLIFLTARTEEFSEVAAFEIGADDYITKPVKPRALISRIKAAFHRNATVEGNEFDHVIVEDLSINRQNYTISVKDVSYPLPKKEFDLLLFFVSNPNKVYTREEILLSVWGHGVHVTERTVDVHIRKIREKIGEDYIRTIKGVGYLFFKN
;
A
#
# COMPACT_ATOMS: atom_id res chain seq x y z
N MET A 1 -2.39 -7.10 28.55
CA MET A 1 -1.73 -6.10 27.70
C MET A 1 -1.56 -6.78 26.36
N THR A 2 -2.38 -6.49 25.38
CA THR A 2 -2.19 -6.98 24.00
C THR A 2 -0.99 -6.26 23.44
N ASP A 3 0.07 -7.02 23.17
CA ASP A 3 1.27 -6.53 22.52
C ASP A 3 0.87 -6.12 21.09
N ASN A 4 0.69 -4.82 20.88
CA ASN A 4 0.20 -4.23 19.65
C ASN A 4 1.38 -3.91 18.69
N SER A 5 2.44 -4.72 18.77
CA SER A 5 3.62 -4.57 17.91
C SER A 5 3.28 -4.98 16.49
N LEU A 6 3.57 -4.10 15.54
CA LEU A 6 3.36 -4.37 14.10
C LEU A 6 4.19 -5.56 13.63
N LYS A 7 3.55 -6.46 12.89
CA LYS A 7 4.14 -7.66 12.32
C LYS A 7 4.62 -7.41 10.90
N ILE A 8 5.87 -7.65 10.63
CA ILE A 8 6.49 -7.42 9.33
C ILE A 8 7.13 -8.72 8.83
N LEU A 9 6.76 -9.16 7.64
CA LEU A 9 7.41 -10.27 6.95
C LEU A 9 8.46 -9.70 5.98
N LEU A 10 9.71 -10.14 6.12
CA LEU A 10 10.83 -9.77 5.28
C LEU A 10 11.11 -10.91 4.31
N VAL A 11 11.17 -10.61 3.01
CA VAL A 11 11.34 -11.61 1.97
C VAL A 11 12.45 -11.17 1.03
N ASP A 12 13.55 -11.89 1.03
CA ASP A 12 14.74 -11.65 0.21
C ASP A 12 15.53 -12.96 0.12
N ASP A 13 16.17 -13.25 -1.00
CA ASP A 13 17.02 -14.43 -1.14
C ASP A 13 18.46 -14.20 -0.61
N ASP A 14 18.79 -12.96 -0.28
CA ASP A 14 20.07 -12.59 0.34
C ASP A 14 19.94 -12.60 1.88
N PRO A 15 20.59 -13.56 2.59
CA PRO A 15 20.52 -13.67 4.03
C PRO A 15 21.10 -12.45 4.76
N ASP A 16 22.10 -11.77 4.18
CA ASP A 16 22.71 -10.60 4.79
C ASP A 16 21.74 -9.41 4.79
N ILE A 17 20.92 -9.29 3.74
CA ILE A 17 19.85 -8.28 3.68
C ILE A 17 18.77 -8.60 4.71
N LEU A 18 18.35 -9.85 4.82
CA LEU A 18 17.36 -10.27 5.81
C LEU A 18 17.84 -9.97 7.23
N GLU A 19 19.09 -10.36 7.59
CA GLU A 19 19.67 -10.10 8.91
C GLU A 19 19.74 -8.60 9.21
N LEU A 20 20.19 -7.79 8.25
CA LEU A 20 20.29 -6.34 8.39
C LEU A 20 18.91 -5.71 8.64
N LEU A 21 17.91 -6.09 7.86
CA LEU A 21 16.55 -5.53 7.98
C LEU A 21 15.91 -6.00 9.28
N GLU A 22 15.99 -7.29 9.61
CA GLU A 22 15.45 -7.86 10.83
C GLU A 22 16.03 -7.19 12.07
N TYR A 23 17.36 -7.06 12.14
CA TYR A 23 18.04 -6.37 13.25
C TYR A 23 17.52 -4.94 13.45
N ASN A 24 17.44 -4.17 12.36
CA ASN A 24 17.03 -2.77 12.46
C ASN A 24 15.54 -2.62 12.83
N LEU A 25 14.66 -3.47 12.30
CA LEU A 25 13.24 -3.41 12.56
C LEU A 25 12.89 -3.94 13.95
N SER A 26 13.50 -5.03 14.39
CA SER A 26 13.32 -5.56 15.75
C SER A 26 13.76 -4.55 16.82
N LYS A 27 14.83 -3.81 16.58
CA LYS A 27 15.30 -2.74 17.46
C LYS A 27 14.28 -1.59 17.61
N GLU A 28 13.46 -1.38 16.63
CA GLU A 28 12.38 -0.37 16.63
C GLU A 28 11.05 -0.92 17.22
N GLY A 29 11.05 -2.18 17.70
CA GLY A 29 9.90 -2.81 18.34
C GLY A 29 8.93 -3.51 17.38
N PHE A 30 9.32 -3.72 16.11
CA PHE A 30 8.51 -4.51 15.20
C PHE A 30 8.72 -6.01 15.43
N LEU A 31 7.64 -6.79 15.27
CA LEU A 31 7.73 -8.25 15.24
C LEU A 31 8.05 -8.70 13.80
N THR A 32 9.17 -9.37 13.62
CA THR A 32 9.64 -9.76 12.28
C THR A 32 9.61 -11.28 12.09
N LYS A 33 9.38 -11.71 10.87
CA LYS A 33 9.72 -13.02 10.33
C LYS A 33 10.40 -12.86 8.98
N THR A 34 11.18 -13.85 8.59
CA THR A 34 11.94 -13.84 7.34
C THR A 34 11.53 -15.00 6.44
N ALA A 35 11.63 -14.81 5.13
CA ALA A 35 11.44 -15.83 4.11
C ALA A 35 12.48 -15.62 3.00
N GLU A 36 13.00 -16.72 2.44
CA GLU A 36 14.07 -16.71 1.42
C GLU A 36 13.57 -16.75 -0.04
N ASN A 37 12.25 -16.88 -0.23
CA ASN A 37 11.60 -16.88 -1.55
C ASN A 37 10.09 -16.67 -1.42
N GLY A 38 9.44 -16.42 -2.54
CA GLY A 38 8.00 -16.14 -2.58
C GLY A 38 7.11 -17.26 -2.08
N LYS A 39 7.50 -18.53 -2.29
CA LYS A 39 6.71 -19.69 -1.82
C LYS A 39 6.69 -19.75 -0.30
N VAL A 40 7.85 -19.67 0.35
CA VAL A 40 7.99 -19.65 1.80
C VAL A 40 7.28 -18.42 2.40
N ALA A 41 7.34 -17.29 1.69
CA ALA A 41 6.67 -16.07 2.11
C ALA A 41 5.15 -16.25 2.24
N ILE A 42 4.50 -16.92 1.30
CA ILE A 42 3.04 -17.18 1.35
C ILE A 42 2.73 -18.08 2.55
N GLU A 43 3.45 -19.18 2.75
CA GLU A 43 3.26 -20.12 3.86
C GLU A 43 3.40 -19.42 5.23
N ILE A 44 4.42 -18.56 5.37
CA ILE A 44 4.62 -17.77 6.58
C ILE A 44 3.52 -16.72 6.73
N ALA A 45 3.12 -16.03 5.67
CA ALA A 45 2.08 -15.01 5.72
C ALA A 45 0.74 -15.57 6.21
N GLU A 46 0.36 -16.79 5.81
CA GLU A 46 -0.87 -17.44 6.24
C GLU A 46 -0.90 -17.72 7.77
N SER A 47 0.24 -18.13 8.33
CA SER A 47 0.34 -18.46 9.77
C SER A 47 0.64 -17.24 10.64
N PHE A 48 1.47 -16.32 10.16
CA PHE A 48 1.94 -15.16 10.90
C PHE A 48 0.96 -13.99 10.82
N MET A 49 0.20 -13.89 9.73
CA MET A 49 -0.72 -12.78 9.45
C MET A 49 -0.02 -11.42 9.64
N PRO A 50 0.97 -11.10 8.81
CA PRO A 50 1.71 -9.84 8.95
C PRO A 50 0.84 -8.64 8.58
N ASP A 51 1.13 -7.49 9.18
CA ASP A 51 0.53 -6.20 8.81
C ASP A 51 1.19 -5.64 7.53
N MET A 52 2.48 -6.00 7.33
CA MET A 52 3.28 -5.57 6.17
C MET A 52 4.18 -6.69 5.68
N ILE A 53 4.38 -6.72 4.36
CA ILE A 53 5.40 -7.55 3.70
C ILE A 53 6.37 -6.64 2.95
N LEU A 54 7.66 -6.78 3.24
CA LEU A 54 8.75 -6.21 2.44
C LEU A 54 9.29 -7.35 1.58
N MET A 55 9.14 -7.27 0.26
CA MET A 55 9.41 -8.38 -0.64
C MET A 55 10.37 -7.97 -1.75
N ASP A 56 11.49 -8.69 -1.87
CA ASP A 56 12.33 -8.57 -3.05
C ASP A 56 11.59 -9.03 -4.30
N VAL A 57 11.85 -8.39 -5.41
CA VAL A 57 11.27 -8.72 -6.72
C VAL A 57 11.94 -9.97 -7.29
N MET A 58 13.26 -10.02 -7.23
CA MET A 58 14.06 -11.06 -7.91
C MET A 58 14.53 -12.13 -6.93
N MET A 59 13.82 -13.24 -6.89
CA MET A 59 14.15 -14.38 -6.01
C MET A 59 14.03 -15.70 -6.76
N PRO A 60 14.80 -16.74 -6.36
CA PRO A 60 14.68 -18.08 -6.92
C PRO A 60 13.36 -18.75 -6.50
N ILE A 61 12.99 -19.83 -7.20
CA ILE A 61 11.82 -20.69 -6.93
C ILE A 61 10.49 -19.99 -7.26
N MET A 62 10.20 -18.89 -6.63
CA MET A 62 9.04 -18.02 -6.87
C MET A 62 9.48 -16.58 -6.66
N ASP A 63 9.38 -15.76 -7.70
CA ASP A 63 9.70 -14.35 -7.63
C ASP A 63 8.69 -13.55 -6.81
N GLY A 64 9.06 -12.32 -6.44
CA GLY A 64 8.22 -11.47 -5.60
C GLY A 64 6.95 -11.02 -6.30
N ILE A 65 6.97 -10.86 -7.62
CA ILE A 65 5.81 -10.43 -8.41
C ILE A 65 4.73 -11.51 -8.40
N GLU A 66 5.12 -12.76 -8.64
CA GLU A 66 4.20 -13.90 -8.57
C GLU A 66 3.66 -14.10 -7.15
N ALA A 67 4.53 -14.06 -6.14
CA ALA A 67 4.13 -14.18 -4.75
C ALA A 67 3.19 -13.04 -4.33
N GLY A 68 3.51 -11.81 -4.69
CA GLY A 68 2.66 -10.64 -4.42
C GLY A 68 1.27 -10.75 -5.04
N ARG A 69 1.19 -11.23 -6.29
CA ARG A 69 -0.08 -11.49 -6.96
C ARG A 69 -0.93 -12.52 -6.22
N LEU A 70 -0.33 -13.63 -5.79
CA LEU A 70 -1.03 -14.68 -5.04
C LEU A 70 -1.50 -14.15 -3.67
N ILE A 71 -0.65 -13.41 -2.95
CA ILE A 71 -1.01 -12.77 -1.68
C ILE A 71 -2.18 -11.81 -1.87
N LYS A 72 -2.16 -10.94 -2.89
CA LYS A 72 -3.25 -9.98 -3.13
C LYS A 72 -4.55 -10.63 -3.63
N GLN A 73 -4.49 -11.83 -4.19
CA GLN A 73 -5.66 -12.62 -4.54
C GLN A 73 -6.19 -13.48 -3.38
N HIS A 74 -5.38 -13.70 -2.35
CA HIS A 74 -5.76 -14.55 -1.23
C HIS A 74 -6.76 -13.85 -0.31
N LYS A 75 -7.84 -14.56 0.06
CA LYS A 75 -8.98 -13.99 0.82
C LYS A 75 -8.57 -13.30 2.14
N SER A 76 -7.63 -13.88 2.85
CA SER A 76 -7.19 -13.39 4.17
C SER A 76 -5.98 -12.44 4.09
N LEU A 77 -5.18 -12.50 3.01
CA LEU A 77 -3.92 -11.77 2.90
C LEU A 77 -4.00 -10.52 2.03
N LYS A 78 -5.05 -10.35 1.25
CA LYS A 78 -5.18 -9.29 0.23
C LYS A 78 -5.06 -7.86 0.78
N ASN A 79 -5.34 -7.67 2.07
CA ASN A 79 -5.27 -6.36 2.72
C ASN A 79 -3.92 -6.07 3.38
N ILE A 80 -2.97 -7.03 3.37
CA ILE A 80 -1.62 -6.83 3.89
C ILE A 80 -0.92 -5.75 3.07
N TYR A 81 -0.24 -4.84 3.76
CA TYR A 81 0.53 -3.78 3.11
C TYR A 81 1.77 -4.38 2.43
N LEU A 82 1.82 -4.36 1.11
CA LEU A 82 2.88 -4.97 0.32
C LEU A 82 3.80 -3.91 -0.28
N ILE A 83 5.08 -3.95 0.10
CA ILE A 83 6.13 -3.10 -0.47
C ILE A 83 7.11 -4.00 -1.21
N PHE A 84 7.38 -3.68 -2.48
CA PHE A 84 8.46 -4.33 -3.21
C PHE A 84 9.80 -3.63 -2.99
N LEU A 85 10.84 -4.45 -2.83
CA LEU A 85 12.24 -4.02 -2.85
C LEU A 85 12.79 -4.35 -4.24
N THR A 86 13.32 -3.39 -4.98
CA THR A 86 13.74 -3.59 -6.37
C THR A 86 15.09 -2.95 -6.67
N ALA A 87 15.89 -3.60 -7.51
CA ALA A 87 17.07 -2.96 -8.11
C ALA A 87 16.62 -1.97 -9.20
N ARG A 88 17.26 -0.83 -9.28
CA ARG A 88 16.91 0.38 -10.08
C ARG A 88 16.76 0.20 -11.60
N THR A 89 16.95 -1.00 -12.14
CA THR A 89 17.12 -1.24 -13.58
C THR A 89 15.87 -1.63 -14.33
N GLU A 90 14.70 -1.69 -13.69
CA GLU A 90 13.51 -2.23 -14.33
C GLU A 90 12.30 -1.27 -14.22
N GLU A 91 12.18 -0.32 -15.16
CA GLU A 91 10.92 0.40 -15.40
C GLU A 91 9.72 -0.55 -15.61
N PHE A 92 10.00 -1.80 -15.99
CA PHE A 92 9.00 -2.86 -16.22
C PHE A 92 8.44 -3.42 -14.92
N SER A 93 9.24 -3.47 -13.85
CA SER A 93 8.81 -4.04 -12.56
C SER A 93 7.91 -3.08 -11.77
N GLU A 94 8.05 -1.77 -11.91
CA GLU A 94 7.21 -0.79 -11.22
C GLU A 94 5.74 -0.85 -11.65
N VAL A 95 5.49 -0.86 -12.95
CA VAL A 95 4.14 -0.96 -13.50
C VAL A 95 3.50 -2.30 -13.14
N ALA A 96 4.25 -3.40 -13.30
CA ALA A 96 3.79 -4.74 -12.95
C ALA A 96 3.48 -4.86 -11.45
N ALA A 97 4.32 -4.29 -10.56
CA ALA A 97 4.09 -4.28 -9.12
C ALA A 97 2.78 -3.58 -8.74
N PHE A 98 2.49 -2.42 -9.36
CA PHE A 98 1.25 -1.69 -9.08
C PHE A 98 0.02 -2.36 -9.72
N GLU A 99 0.16 -3.00 -10.87
CA GLU A 99 -0.95 -3.78 -11.48
C GLU A 99 -1.39 -4.95 -10.60
N ILE A 100 -0.47 -5.53 -9.83
CA ILE A 100 -0.76 -6.59 -8.86
C ILE A 100 -1.47 -6.08 -7.62
N GLY A 101 -1.38 -4.77 -7.32
CA GLY A 101 -1.95 -4.16 -6.12
C GLY A 101 -0.94 -3.96 -5.00
N ALA A 102 0.35 -3.87 -5.32
CA ALA A 102 1.34 -3.40 -4.36
C ALA A 102 1.01 -2.00 -3.86
N ASP A 103 1.31 -1.76 -2.59
CA ASP A 103 1.01 -0.49 -1.95
C ASP A 103 2.13 0.53 -2.13
N ASP A 104 3.39 0.04 -2.25
CA ASP A 104 4.58 0.88 -2.47
C ASP A 104 5.73 0.05 -3.04
N TYR A 105 6.82 0.72 -3.47
CA TYR A 105 8.09 0.08 -3.78
C TYR A 105 9.27 0.92 -3.29
N ILE A 106 10.38 0.26 -3.02
CA ILE A 106 11.62 0.88 -2.54
C ILE A 106 12.78 0.35 -3.37
N THR A 107 13.57 1.27 -3.92
CA THR A 107 14.78 0.87 -4.66
C THR A 107 15.90 0.46 -3.73
N LYS A 108 16.57 -0.66 -4.03
CA LYS A 108 17.82 -1.06 -3.38
C LYS A 108 18.97 -0.11 -3.83
N PRO A 109 19.93 0.24 -2.97
CA PRO A 109 20.12 -0.28 -1.62
C PRO A 109 19.15 0.36 -0.60
N VAL A 110 18.55 -0.50 0.22
CA VAL A 110 17.59 -0.08 1.24
C VAL A 110 18.33 0.61 2.40
N LYS A 111 18.00 1.87 2.66
CA LYS A 111 18.53 2.61 3.81
C LYS A 111 17.65 2.35 5.02
N PRO A 112 18.11 1.64 6.08
CA PRO A 112 17.25 1.23 7.20
C PRO A 112 16.47 2.38 7.85
N ARG A 113 17.11 3.53 8.09
CA ARG A 113 16.44 4.71 8.68
C ARG A 113 15.29 5.24 7.80
N ALA A 114 15.48 5.29 6.49
CA ALA A 114 14.46 5.74 5.56
C ALA A 114 13.29 4.74 5.49
N LEU A 115 13.61 3.44 5.49
CA LEU A 115 12.61 2.37 5.54
C LEU A 115 11.76 2.46 6.82
N ILE A 116 12.40 2.56 7.99
CA ILE A 116 11.70 2.68 9.28
C ILE A 116 10.76 3.91 9.29
N SER A 117 11.24 5.05 8.79
CA SER A 117 10.41 6.25 8.68
C SER A 117 9.19 6.04 7.79
N ARG A 118 9.35 5.32 6.67
CA ARG A 118 8.23 4.96 5.77
C ARG A 118 7.25 4.01 6.43
N ILE A 119 7.74 2.95 7.09
CA ILE A 119 6.90 2.01 7.83
C ILE A 119 6.09 2.76 8.88
N LYS A 120 6.74 3.56 9.72
CA LYS A 120 6.05 4.38 10.72
C LYS A 120 5.03 5.31 10.08
N ALA A 121 5.37 6.02 9.02
CA ALA A 121 4.43 6.90 8.31
C ALA A 121 3.25 6.14 7.70
N ALA A 122 3.45 4.93 7.18
CA ALA A 122 2.39 4.09 6.66
C ALA A 122 1.38 3.69 7.75
N PHE A 123 1.83 3.50 9.00
CA PHE A 123 0.98 3.09 10.12
C PHE A 123 0.60 4.22 11.08
N HIS A 124 1.40 5.29 11.24
CA HIS A 124 1.07 6.43 12.11
C HIS A 124 -0.11 7.28 11.61
N ARG A 125 -0.40 7.26 10.32
CA ARG A 125 -1.64 7.87 9.80
C ARG A 125 -2.90 7.20 10.36
N ASN A 126 -2.78 6.00 10.92
CA ASN A 126 -3.87 5.27 11.56
C ASN A 126 -3.99 5.49 13.07
N ALA A 127 -2.94 6.01 13.73
CA ALA A 127 -2.90 6.10 15.21
C ALA A 127 -3.47 7.41 15.77
N THR A 128 -3.83 8.40 14.94
CA THR A 128 -4.33 9.71 15.40
C THR A 128 -5.85 9.85 15.38
N VAL A 129 -6.57 8.71 15.26
CA VAL A 129 -8.05 8.75 15.35
C VAL A 129 -8.51 7.73 16.39
N GLU A 130 -8.26 8.01 17.68
CA GLU A 130 -9.06 7.41 18.74
C GLU A 130 -10.46 8.04 18.72
N GLY A 131 -11.44 7.18 18.47
CA GLY A 131 -12.84 7.29 18.85
C GLY A 131 -13.53 8.64 18.62
N ASN A 132 -14.14 8.83 17.44
CA ASN A 132 -15.29 9.73 17.27
C ASN A 132 -16.04 9.42 15.95
N GLU A 133 -17.22 9.95 15.80
CA GLU A 133 -18.23 9.86 14.73
C GLU A 133 -17.72 9.99 13.26
N PHE A 134 -16.41 9.98 13.03
CA PHE A 134 -15.73 10.13 11.73
C PHE A 134 -15.29 8.80 11.08
N ASP A 135 -15.65 7.65 11.66
CA ASP A 135 -15.27 6.35 11.11
C ASP A 135 -15.97 6.03 9.77
N HIS A 136 -17.06 6.72 9.50
CA HIS A 136 -17.78 6.63 8.24
C HIS A 136 -17.85 7.99 7.55
N VAL A 137 -17.25 8.09 6.38
CA VAL A 137 -17.41 9.26 5.51
C VAL A 137 -18.43 8.90 4.45
N ILE A 138 -19.55 9.64 4.41
CA ILE A 138 -20.62 9.45 3.41
C ILE A 138 -20.60 10.64 2.48
N VAL A 139 -20.46 10.36 1.19
CA VAL A 139 -20.55 11.35 0.12
C VAL A 139 -21.48 10.80 -0.95
N GLU A 140 -22.70 11.35 -1.03
CA GLU A 140 -23.77 10.85 -1.89
C GLU A 140 -24.07 9.36 -1.61
N ASP A 141 -23.90 8.49 -2.60
CA ASP A 141 -24.06 7.04 -2.49
C ASP A 141 -22.74 6.29 -2.20
N LEU A 142 -21.64 7.01 -1.99
CA LEU A 142 -20.35 6.47 -1.58
C LEU A 142 -20.19 6.56 -0.07
N SER A 143 -20.05 5.42 0.59
CA SER A 143 -19.71 5.32 2.02
C SER A 143 -18.31 4.74 2.18
N ILE A 144 -17.50 5.35 3.03
CA ILE A 144 -16.12 4.95 3.30
C ILE A 144 -16.00 4.57 4.77
N ASN A 145 -15.65 3.33 5.04
CA ASN A 145 -15.37 2.84 6.39
C ASN A 145 -13.86 2.79 6.62
N ARG A 146 -13.38 3.63 7.55
CA ARG A 146 -11.95 3.77 7.86
C ARG A 146 -11.39 2.62 8.69
N GLN A 147 -12.23 1.92 9.47
CA GLN A 147 -11.77 0.84 10.36
C GLN A 147 -11.37 -0.41 9.59
N ASN A 148 -12.09 -0.74 8.53
CA ASN A 148 -11.87 -1.97 7.79
C ASN A 148 -11.43 -1.76 6.32
N TYR A 149 -11.06 -0.54 5.97
CA TYR A 149 -10.62 -0.16 4.60
C TYR A 149 -11.60 -0.58 3.51
N THR A 150 -12.89 -0.48 3.80
CA THR A 150 -13.95 -0.78 2.85
C THR A 150 -14.65 0.47 2.38
N ILE A 151 -15.13 0.39 1.17
CA ILE A 151 -16.04 1.38 0.60
C ILE A 151 -17.34 0.68 0.21
N SER A 152 -18.44 1.39 0.24
CA SER A 152 -19.71 0.90 -0.29
C SER A 152 -20.27 1.92 -1.28
N VAL A 153 -20.69 1.43 -2.45
CA VAL A 153 -21.37 2.22 -3.46
C VAL A 153 -22.67 1.51 -3.79
N LYS A 154 -23.80 2.21 -3.64
CA LYS A 154 -25.13 1.65 -3.88
C LYS A 154 -25.33 0.30 -3.18
N ASP A 155 -24.96 0.24 -1.89
CA ASP A 155 -25.06 -0.94 -1.01
C ASP A 155 -24.13 -2.12 -1.35
N VAL A 156 -23.24 -1.98 -2.34
CA VAL A 156 -22.21 -2.98 -2.64
C VAL A 156 -20.90 -2.57 -2.00
N SER A 157 -20.39 -3.43 -1.12
CA SER A 157 -19.12 -3.19 -0.41
C SER A 157 -17.93 -3.78 -1.12
N TYR A 158 -16.85 -2.98 -1.20
CA TYR A 158 -15.57 -3.36 -1.80
C TYR A 158 -14.44 -3.10 -0.81
N PRO A 159 -13.57 -4.07 -0.52
CA PRO A 159 -12.31 -3.79 0.16
C PRO A 159 -11.37 -3.06 -0.80
N LEU A 160 -10.66 -2.05 -0.29
CA LEU A 160 -9.61 -1.37 -1.03
C LEU A 160 -8.24 -1.71 -0.47
N PRO A 161 -7.23 -1.95 -1.31
CA PRO A 161 -5.84 -1.88 -0.89
C PRO A 161 -5.54 -0.53 -0.26
N LYS A 162 -4.64 -0.52 0.71
CA LYS A 162 -4.41 0.68 1.55
C LYS A 162 -4.16 1.95 0.73
N LYS A 163 -3.33 1.91 -0.31
CA LYS A 163 -3.02 3.10 -1.11
C LYS A 163 -4.19 3.57 -1.98
N GLU A 164 -5.02 2.66 -2.48
CA GLU A 164 -6.27 3.04 -3.14
C GLU A 164 -7.22 3.71 -2.16
N PHE A 165 -7.28 3.18 -0.93
CA PHE A 165 -8.09 3.75 0.14
C PHE A 165 -7.59 5.15 0.56
N ASP A 166 -6.27 5.30 0.82
CA ASP A 166 -5.64 6.57 1.19
C ASP A 166 -5.86 7.63 0.10
N LEU A 167 -5.72 7.23 -1.17
CA LEU A 167 -5.94 8.10 -2.33
C LEU A 167 -7.40 8.56 -2.44
N LEU A 168 -8.34 7.63 -2.28
CA LEU A 168 -9.76 7.97 -2.30
C LEU A 168 -10.12 8.88 -1.13
N LEU A 169 -9.62 8.58 0.06
CA LEU A 169 -9.85 9.40 1.25
C LEU A 169 -9.29 10.82 1.09
N PHE A 170 -8.08 10.96 0.50
CA PHE A 170 -7.48 12.25 0.17
C PHE A 170 -8.42 13.08 -0.73
N PHE A 171 -8.98 12.48 -1.76
CA PHE A 171 -9.90 13.15 -2.66
C PHE A 171 -11.23 13.53 -2.01
N VAL A 172 -11.82 12.61 -1.26
CA VAL A 172 -13.11 12.84 -0.58
C VAL A 172 -13.00 13.91 0.51
N SER A 173 -11.83 14.02 1.13
CA SER A 173 -11.55 15.08 2.11
C SER A 173 -11.37 16.47 1.47
N ASN A 174 -11.22 16.53 0.15
CA ASN A 174 -10.97 17.76 -0.59
C ASN A 174 -11.80 17.81 -1.90
N PRO A 175 -13.13 17.75 -1.80
CA PRO A 175 -13.98 17.68 -2.98
C PRO A 175 -13.89 18.95 -3.82
N ASN A 176 -14.11 18.81 -5.13
CA ASN A 176 -14.15 19.89 -6.11
C ASN A 176 -12.83 20.70 -6.25
N LYS A 177 -11.73 20.20 -5.66
CA LYS A 177 -10.40 20.77 -5.85
C LYS A 177 -9.59 19.93 -6.83
N VAL A 178 -8.97 20.59 -7.80
CA VAL A 178 -8.06 19.97 -8.75
C VAL A 178 -6.69 19.82 -8.09
N TYR A 179 -6.11 18.63 -8.22
CA TYR A 179 -4.76 18.31 -7.77
C TYR A 179 -3.93 17.80 -8.94
N THR A 180 -2.70 18.26 -9.03
CA THR A 180 -1.72 17.71 -9.97
C THR A 180 -1.29 16.31 -9.53
N ARG A 181 -0.74 15.52 -10.45
CA ARG A 181 -0.19 14.20 -10.12
C ARG A 181 0.90 14.27 -9.07
N GLU A 182 1.74 15.29 -9.13
CA GLU A 182 2.81 15.54 -8.16
C GLU A 182 2.24 15.84 -6.76
N GLU A 183 1.26 16.73 -6.65
CA GLU A 183 0.60 17.04 -5.37
C GLU A 183 -0.07 15.81 -4.76
N ILE A 184 -0.74 15.00 -5.57
CA ILE A 184 -1.35 13.73 -5.14
C ILE A 184 -0.28 12.77 -4.65
N LEU A 185 0.80 12.63 -5.42
CA LEU A 185 1.91 11.75 -5.08
C LEU A 185 2.51 12.12 -3.72
N LEU A 186 2.86 13.40 -3.54
CA LEU A 186 3.42 13.91 -2.29
C LEU A 186 2.46 13.71 -1.11
N SER A 187 1.17 13.94 -1.31
CA SER A 187 0.17 13.85 -0.25
C SER A 187 -0.12 12.42 0.18
N VAL A 188 -0.16 11.46 -0.76
CA VAL A 188 -0.57 10.07 -0.49
C VAL A 188 0.63 9.15 -0.27
N TRP A 189 1.75 9.38 -0.96
CA TRP A 189 2.96 8.56 -0.84
C TRP A 189 4.06 9.21 0.00
N GLY A 190 4.07 10.54 0.13
CA GLY A 190 5.02 11.29 0.96
C GLY A 190 6.25 11.76 0.20
N HIS A 191 7.12 12.51 0.92
CA HIS A 191 8.38 13.00 0.38
C HIS A 191 9.43 11.89 0.26
N GLY A 192 10.26 11.95 -0.78
CA GLY A 192 11.38 11.02 -0.99
C GLY A 192 10.96 9.64 -1.53
N VAL A 193 9.74 9.53 -2.01
CA VAL A 193 9.24 8.35 -2.73
C VAL A 193 9.68 8.49 -4.19
N HIS A 194 10.42 7.50 -4.69
CA HIS A 194 10.79 7.42 -6.10
C HIS A 194 9.67 6.73 -6.91
N VAL A 195 8.44 7.17 -6.74
CA VAL A 195 7.30 6.75 -7.59
C VAL A 195 7.08 7.79 -8.67
N THR A 196 6.73 7.33 -9.86
CA THR A 196 6.41 8.22 -10.97
C THR A 196 4.96 8.69 -10.89
N GLU A 197 4.64 9.80 -11.55
CA GLU A 197 3.27 10.29 -11.69
C GLU A 197 2.31 9.23 -12.27
N ARG A 198 2.83 8.28 -13.04
CA ARG A 198 2.07 7.17 -13.62
C ARG A 198 1.48 6.24 -12.56
N THR A 199 2.09 6.17 -11.37
CA THR A 199 1.54 5.45 -10.21
C THR A 199 0.16 5.97 -9.82
N VAL A 200 -0.01 7.30 -9.84
CA VAL A 200 -1.31 7.92 -9.55
C VAL A 200 -2.37 7.45 -10.55
N ASP A 201 -2.02 7.47 -11.85
CA ASP A 201 -2.94 7.07 -12.92
C ASP A 201 -3.42 5.62 -12.76
N VAL A 202 -2.52 4.71 -12.40
CA VAL A 202 -2.85 3.29 -12.17
C VAL A 202 -3.83 3.12 -11.01
N HIS A 203 -3.58 3.80 -9.88
CA HIS A 203 -4.46 3.72 -8.71
C HIS A 203 -5.82 4.39 -8.96
N ILE A 204 -5.85 5.52 -9.67
CA ILE A 204 -7.10 6.17 -10.09
C ILE A 204 -7.94 5.21 -10.95
N ARG A 205 -7.30 4.52 -11.92
CA ARG A 205 -8.01 3.54 -12.74
C ARG A 205 -8.64 2.44 -11.89
N LYS A 206 -7.89 1.85 -10.96
CA LYS A 206 -8.37 0.79 -10.06
C LYS A 206 -9.51 1.25 -9.14
N ILE A 207 -9.45 2.47 -8.65
CA ILE A 207 -10.52 3.06 -7.86
C ILE A 207 -11.78 3.19 -8.72
N ARG A 208 -11.66 3.74 -9.94
CA ARG A 208 -12.79 3.92 -10.88
C ARG A 208 -13.45 2.59 -11.26
N GLU A 209 -12.69 1.52 -11.43
CA GLU A 209 -13.22 0.18 -11.68
C GLU A 209 -14.19 -0.29 -10.58
N LYS A 210 -14.06 0.23 -9.35
CA LYS A 210 -14.88 -0.14 -8.19
C LYS A 210 -16.01 0.85 -7.91
N ILE A 211 -15.74 2.16 -8.01
CA ILE A 211 -16.71 3.19 -7.65
C ILE A 211 -17.41 3.83 -8.87
N GLY A 212 -16.93 3.55 -10.08
CA GLY A 212 -17.37 4.23 -11.30
C GLY A 212 -16.51 5.44 -11.67
N GLU A 213 -16.66 5.94 -12.89
CA GLU A 213 -15.83 7.03 -13.43
C GLU A 213 -16.30 8.43 -13.01
N ASP A 214 -17.53 8.56 -12.51
CA ASP A 214 -18.17 9.84 -12.26
C ASP A 214 -17.59 10.59 -11.07
N TYR A 215 -17.09 9.88 -10.05
CA TYR A 215 -16.57 10.48 -8.81
C TYR A 215 -15.23 11.16 -8.98
N ILE A 216 -14.30 10.57 -9.75
CA ILE A 216 -12.99 11.13 -9.97
C ILE A 216 -12.86 11.55 -11.42
N ARG A 217 -12.79 12.86 -11.68
CA ARG A 217 -12.66 13.41 -13.03
C ARG A 217 -11.23 13.73 -13.38
N THR A 218 -10.86 13.46 -14.64
CA THR A 218 -9.55 13.84 -15.18
C THR A 218 -9.62 15.24 -15.76
N ILE A 219 -8.75 16.12 -15.28
CA ILE A 219 -8.50 17.43 -15.90
C ILE A 219 -7.30 17.28 -16.83
N LYS A 220 -7.58 17.22 -18.13
CA LYS A 220 -6.57 16.92 -19.15
C LYS A 220 -5.38 17.88 -19.06
N GLY A 221 -4.18 17.33 -18.99
CA GLY A 221 -2.93 18.09 -18.90
C GLY A 221 -2.62 18.67 -17.51
N VAL A 222 -3.51 18.47 -16.50
CA VAL A 222 -3.33 18.99 -15.14
C VAL A 222 -3.27 17.86 -14.13
N GLY A 223 -4.37 17.10 -13.95
CA GLY A 223 -4.45 16.08 -12.89
C GLY A 223 -5.87 15.58 -12.68
N TYR A 224 -6.29 15.49 -11.44
CA TYR A 224 -7.56 14.89 -11.04
C TYR A 224 -8.30 15.72 -10.00
N LEU A 225 -9.61 15.56 -9.95
CA LEU A 225 -10.46 16.09 -8.89
C LEU A 225 -11.52 15.06 -8.49
N PHE A 226 -11.93 15.05 -7.24
CA PHE A 226 -13.13 14.37 -6.79
C PHE A 226 -14.33 15.30 -6.98
N PHE A 227 -15.27 14.87 -7.81
CA PHE A 227 -16.45 15.67 -8.09
C PHE A 227 -17.57 15.31 -7.10
N LYS A 228 -18.12 16.31 -6.44
CA LYS A 228 -19.29 16.22 -5.60
C LYS A 228 -20.32 17.21 -6.14
N ASN A 229 -21.51 16.71 -6.45
CA ASN A 229 -22.65 17.55 -6.84
C ASN A 229 -23.06 18.50 -5.71
#